data_464e280817b27ad8106e0e39cda81468
#
_entry.id   464e280817b27ad8106e0e39cda81468
#
_cell.length_a   1.000
_cell.length_b   1.000
_cell.length_c   1.000
_cell.angle_alpha   90.00
_cell.angle_beta   90.00
_cell.angle_gamma   90.00
#
_symmetry.space_group_name_H-M   'P 1'
#
loop_
_entity.id
_entity.type
_entity.pdbx_description
1 polymer ?
#
loop_
_entity_poly.entity_id
_entity_poly.type
_entity_poly.pdbx_seq_one_letter_code
_entity_poly.pdbx_strand_id
1 'polypeptide(L)'
;MTHMINIQPRKPRFDLSDVPVFWNDGDPVLTRFFDALSIHFPDGERFFIQSVRNYQDLVTDPKLREDIKNFFRQEAQHGIVHDQYNAVMQSQGIHVEKVIARFKLFIRHSQKHLPAKYLLDMTAAFEHITAVLGEGAMEGEGEMFKNAHPAMRAMFMWHGVEEVEHKTVAFDVYETAAGGGYFTRASALIIGTLLVHAVVGSVLWHMLKIDKLQGQPLVLAKGFYRLYGPRGLITRLIPLSLIHI
;
A
#
# COMPACT_ATOMS: atom_id res chain seq x y z
N MET A 1 -11.82 3.16 -25.89
CA MET A 1 -12.88 3.52 -24.90
C MET A 1 -12.26 3.28 -23.53
N THR A 2 -11.77 4.34 -22.90
CA THR A 2 -11.29 4.27 -21.51
C THR A 2 -12.53 4.01 -20.65
N HIS A 3 -12.65 2.83 -20.05
CA HIS A 3 -13.64 2.59 -19.02
C HIS A 3 -13.34 3.58 -17.89
N MET A 4 -14.17 4.61 -17.79
CA MET A 4 -14.08 5.58 -16.69
C MET A 4 -14.48 4.82 -15.42
N ILE A 5 -13.50 4.43 -14.63
CA ILE A 5 -13.72 3.87 -13.30
C ILE A 5 -14.32 4.98 -12.45
N ASN A 6 -15.44 4.72 -11.79
CA ASN A 6 -16.07 5.68 -10.90
C ASN A 6 -15.54 5.46 -9.48
N ILE A 7 -14.78 6.42 -8.96
CA ILE A 7 -14.22 6.38 -7.61
C ILE A 7 -15.35 6.57 -6.60
N GLN A 8 -15.62 5.54 -5.79
CA GLN A 8 -16.72 5.53 -4.81
C GLN A 8 -16.17 5.42 -3.37
N PRO A 9 -16.02 6.54 -2.65
CA PRO A 9 -15.57 6.49 -1.26
C PRO A 9 -16.55 5.72 -0.37
N ARG A 10 -16.04 4.73 0.36
CA ARG A 10 -16.77 3.89 1.31
C ARG A 10 -16.31 4.18 2.73
N LYS A 11 -17.16 3.90 3.73
CA LYS A 11 -16.82 4.00 5.15
C LYS A 11 -17.15 2.69 5.85
N PRO A 12 -16.42 1.62 5.55
CA PRO A 12 -16.66 0.34 6.16
C PRO A 12 -16.30 0.37 7.65
N ARG A 13 -16.88 -0.57 8.40
CA ARG A 13 -16.51 -0.87 9.79
C ARG A 13 -16.17 -2.35 9.86
N PHE A 14 -14.99 -2.63 10.41
CA PHE A 14 -14.55 -4.01 10.59
C PHE A 14 -14.49 -4.30 12.09
N ASP A 15 -15.04 -5.44 12.51
CA ASP A 15 -14.82 -5.93 13.85
C ASP A 15 -13.46 -6.63 13.91
N LEU A 16 -12.51 -5.97 14.57
CA LEU A 16 -11.13 -6.44 14.70
C LEU A 16 -10.85 -7.00 16.10
N SER A 17 -11.87 -7.18 16.93
CA SER A 17 -11.71 -7.55 18.35
C SER A 17 -11.17 -8.96 18.59
N ASP A 18 -11.41 -9.87 17.64
CA ASP A 18 -11.03 -11.30 17.72
C ASP A 18 -9.96 -11.72 16.70
N VAL A 19 -9.30 -10.75 16.06
CA VAL A 19 -8.26 -11.03 15.05
C VAL A 19 -7.08 -11.75 15.71
N PRO A 20 -6.74 -12.98 15.25
CA PRO A 20 -5.63 -13.73 15.80
C PRO A 20 -4.28 -13.18 15.35
N VAL A 21 -3.21 -13.47 16.11
CA VAL A 21 -1.83 -12.99 15.85
C VAL A 21 -1.33 -13.36 14.45
N PHE A 22 -1.67 -14.55 13.96
CA PHE A 22 -1.36 -15.00 12.60
C PHE A 22 -2.65 -15.23 11.82
N TRP A 23 -3.30 -14.13 11.46
CA TRP A 23 -4.64 -14.11 10.88
C TRP A 23 -4.73 -14.62 9.45
N ASN A 24 -3.62 -14.71 8.71
CA ASN A 24 -3.63 -15.19 7.33
C ASN A 24 -3.17 -16.65 7.26
N ASP A 25 -4.10 -17.59 7.31
CA ASP A 25 -3.88 -19.04 7.19
C ASP A 25 -2.92 -19.61 8.27
N GLY A 26 -2.78 -18.92 9.41
CA GLY A 26 -1.79 -19.28 10.43
C GLY A 26 -0.33 -19.12 9.98
N ASP A 27 -0.09 -18.55 8.80
CA ASP A 27 1.27 -18.33 8.26
C ASP A 27 1.85 -17.01 8.81
N PRO A 28 2.91 -17.08 9.63
CA PRO A 28 3.45 -15.89 10.25
C PRO A 28 4.14 -14.95 9.24
N VAL A 29 4.81 -15.46 8.21
CA VAL A 29 5.50 -14.61 7.23
C VAL A 29 4.49 -13.86 6.37
N LEU A 30 3.45 -14.56 5.90
CA LEU A 30 2.40 -13.96 5.09
C LEU A 30 1.59 -12.94 5.91
N THR A 31 1.24 -13.27 7.16
CA THR A 31 0.57 -12.33 8.06
C THR A 31 1.43 -11.09 8.27
N ARG A 32 2.69 -11.24 8.67
CA ARG A 32 3.59 -10.12 8.97
C ARG A 32 3.96 -9.28 7.74
N PHE A 33 3.87 -9.84 6.54
CA PHE A 33 4.02 -9.08 5.32
C PHE A 33 2.87 -8.05 5.17
N PHE A 34 1.62 -8.46 5.34
CA PHE A 34 0.47 -7.56 5.29
C PHE A 34 0.41 -6.61 6.49
N ASP A 35 0.85 -7.07 7.66
CA ASP A 35 1.01 -6.22 8.85
C ASP A 35 2.03 -5.11 8.60
N ALA A 36 3.15 -5.43 7.96
CA ALA A 36 4.17 -4.44 7.60
C ALA A 36 3.66 -3.41 6.59
N LEU A 37 2.81 -3.80 5.63
CA LEU A 37 2.11 -2.88 4.74
C LEU A 37 1.18 -1.97 5.55
N SER A 38 0.29 -2.56 6.38
CA SER A 38 -0.68 -1.83 7.20
C SER A 38 -0.03 -0.74 8.07
N ILE A 39 1.14 -1.01 8.63
CA ILE A 39 1.86 -0.03 9.47
C ILE A 39 2.26 1.22 8.68
N HIS A 40 2.53 1.09 7.38
CA HIS A 40 3.00 2.21 6.56
C HIS A 40 1.87 2.99 5.90
N PHE A 41 0.70 2.38 5.69
CA PHE A 41 -0.41 3.01 4.99
C PHE A 41 -0.83 4.36 5.61
N PRO A 42 -1.08 4.52 6.91
CA PRO A 42 -1.60 5.80 7.43
C PRO A 42 -0.70 7.00 7.15
N ASP A 43 0.63 6.84 7.19
CA ASP A 43 1.57 7.93 6.92
C ASP A 43 1.86 8.06 5.43
N GLY A 44 1.87 6.96 4.68
CA GLY A 44 2.00 6.92 3.22
C GLY A 44 0.84 7.64 2.53
N GLU A 45 -0.39 7.31 2.90
CA GLU A 45 -1.60 7.89 2.32
C GLU A 45 -1.73 9.38 2.64
N ARG A 46 -1.35 9.81 3.85
CA ARG A 46 -1.21 11.24 4.16
C ARG A 46 -0.20 11.95 3.24
N PHE A 47 0.89 11.27 2.90
CA PHE A 47 1.87 11.78 1.94
C PHE A 47 1.28 11.86 0.53
N PHE A 48 0.49 10.87 0.08
CA PHE A 48 -0.19 10.87 -1.22
C PHE A 48 -1.17 12.04 -1.34
N ILE A 49 -2.06 12.17 -0.36
CA ILE A 49 -3.01 13.31 -0.30
C ILE A 49 -2.26 14.65 -0.41
N GLN A 50 -1.16 14.83 0.34
CA GLN A 50 -0.42 16.09 0.32
C GLN A 50 0.25 16.35 -1.03
N SER A 51 0.81 15.32 -1.66
CA SER A 51 1.47 15.43 -2.97
C SER A 51 0.50 15.86 -4.06
N VAL A 52 -0.68 15.23 -4.13
CA VAL A 52 -1.74 15.58 -5.09
C VAL A 52 -2.32 16.96 -4.77
N ARG A 53 -2.51 17.30 -3.49
CA ARG A 53 -3.04 18.60 -3.06
C ARG A 53 -2.21 19.79 -3.54
N ASN A 54 -0.89 19.64 -3.64
CA ASN A 54 0.01 20.69 -4.12
C ASN A 54 -0.31 21.12 -5.58
N TYR A 55 -1.02 20.28 -6.35
CA TYR A 55 -1.34 20.53 -7.75
C TYR A 55 -2.84 20.64 -8.04
N GLN A 56 -3.72 20.37 -7.07
CA GLN A 56 -5.18 20.30 -7.30
C GLN A 56 -5.76 21.56 -7.93
N ASP A 57 -5.25 22.75 -7.56
CA ASP A 57 -5.76 24.03 -8.05
C ASP A 57 -5.33 24.32 -9.49
N LEU A 58 -4.31 23.64 -10.00
CA LEU A 58 -3.85 23.72 -11.39
C LEU A 58 -4.64 22.79 -12.34
N VAL A 59 -5.37 21.82 -11.79
CA VAL A 59 -6.20 20.91 -12.58
C VAL A 59 -7.42 21.67 -13.09
N THR A 60 -7.66 21.67 -14.40
CA THR A 60 -8.79 22.36 -15.04
C THR A 60 -9.94 21.43 -15.39
N ASP A 61 -9.67 20.15 -15.61
CA ASP A 61 -10.68 19.13 -15.91
C ASP A 61 -11.64 18.91 -14.74
N PRO A 62 -12.96 19.13 -14.92
CA PRO A 62 -13.94 18.94 -13.85
C PRO A 62 -14.02 17.50 -13.32
N LYS A 63 -13.85 16.50 -14.22
CA LYS A 63 -13.88 15.09 -13.82
C LYS A 63 -12.68 14.74 -12.93
N LEU A 64 -11.48 15.13 -13.34
CA LEU A 64 -10.27 14.90 -12.54
C LEU A 64 -10.34 15.63 -11.19
N ARG A 65 -10.94 16.82 -11.13
CA ARG A 65 -11.19 17.52 -9.85
C ARG A 65 -12.12 16.75 -8.92
N GLU A 66 -13.14 16.10 -9.47
CA GLU A 66 -14.03 15.24 -8.68
C GLU A 66 -13.30 13.98 -8.21
N ASP A 67 -12.52 13.34 -9.10
CA ASP A 67 -11.72 12.18 -8.79
C ASP A 67 -10.70 12.46 -7.68
N ILE A 68 -10.02 13.60 -7.71
CA ILE A 68 -9.12 14.06 -6.63
C ILE A 68 -9.85 14.15 -5.28
N LYS A 69 -11.08 14.69 -5.26
CA LYS A 69 -11.86 14.79 -4.02
C LYS A 69 -12.23 13.40 -3.47
N ASN A 70 -12.58 12.48 -4.35
CA ASN A 70 -12.95 11.14 -3.98
C ASN A 70 -11.72 10.32 -3.56
N PHE A 71 -10.59 10.46 -4.24
CA PHE A 71 -9.28 9.96 -3.85
C PHE A 71 -8.92 10.39 -2.42
N PHE A 72 -8.97 11.69 -2.10
CA PHE A 72 -8.68 12.16 -0.75
C PHE A 72 -9.59 11.53 0.33
N ARG A 73 -10.84 11.20 -0.02
CA ARG A 73 -11.77 10.56 0.91
C ARG A 73 -11.45 9.09 1.12
N GLN A 74 -11.09 8.37 0.05
CA GLN A 74 -10.66 6.97 0.13
C GLN A 74 -9.38 6.86 0.95
N GLU A 75 -8.33 7.60 0.58
CA GLU A 75 -7.06 7.63 1.28
C GLU A 75 -7.19 7.97 2.79
N ALA A 76 -7.99 8.98 3.11
CA ALA A 76 -8.22 9.32 4.51
C ALA A 76 -8.95 8.20 5.28
N GLN A 77 -9.84 7.46 4.63
CA GLN A 77 -10.56 6.34 5.24
C GLN A 77 -9.65 5.10 5.39
N HIS A 78 -8.78 4.84 4.41
CA HIS A 78 -7.74 3.80 4.51
C HIS A 78 -6.89 4.04 5.76
N GLY A 79 -6.32 5.25 5.90
CA GLY A 79 -5.51 5.60 7.07
C GLY A 79 -6.21 5.38 8.40
N ILE A 80 -7.51 5.74 8.51
CA ILE A 80 -8.29 5.51 9.73
C ILE A 80 -8.43 4.02 10.05
N VAL A 81 -8.77 3.20 9.06
CA VAL A 81 -8.98 1.76 9.24
C VAL A 81 -7.67 1.06 9.60
N HIS A 82 -6.58 1.40 8.90
CA HIS A 82 -5.27 0.82 9.19
C HIS A 82 -4.71 1.28 10.55
N ASP A 83 -4.96 2.52 11.00
CA ASP A 83 -4.62 2.96 12.35
C ASP A 83 -5.36 2.13 13.42
N GLN A 84 -6.64 1.77 13.20
CA GLN A 84 -7.39 0.88 14.08
C GLN A 84 -6.77 -0.53 14.15
N TYR A 85 -6.41 -1.11 13.01
CA TYR A 85 -5.75 -2.40 12.96
C TYR A 85 -4.34 -2.35 13.59
N ASN A 86 -3.58 -1.30 13.35
CA ASN A 86 -2.26 -1.10 13.96
C ASN A 86 -2.34 -1.06 15.50
N ALA A 87 -3.43 -0.50 16.06
CA ALA A 87 -3.68 -0.55 17.51
C ALA A 87 -3.95 -1.98 18.01
N VAL A 88 -4.63 -2.82 17.23
CA VAL A 88 -4.80 -4.26 17.56
C VAL A 88 -3.45 -4.97 17.58
N MET A 89 -2.61 -4.79 16.56
CA MET A 89 -1.25 -5.36 16.55
C MET A 89 -0.42 -4.92 17.76
N GLN A 90 -0.52 -3.65 18.15
CA GLN A 90 0.16 -3.14 19.33
C GLN A 90 -0.32 -3.84 20.61
N SER A 91 -1.62 -4.08 20.76
CA SER A 91 -2.19 -4.83 21.90
C SER A 91 -1.71 -6.30 21.92
N GLN A 92 -1.36 -6.84 20.77
CA GLN A 92 -0.78 -8.19 20.61
C GLN A 92 0.73 -8.23 20.82
N GLY A 93 1.36 -7.12 21.21
CA GLY A 93 2.79 -7.05 21.54
C GLY A 93 3.70 -6.68 20.34
N ILE A 94 3.14 -6.27 19.22
CA ILE A 94 3.92 -5.78 18.07
C ILE A 94 4.22 -4.29 18.24
N HIS A 95 5.37 -4.00 18.82
CA HIS A 95 5.83 -2.63 19.08
C HIS A 95 6.68 -2.10 17.94
N VAL A 96 6.11 -1.21 17.13
CA VAL A 96 6.74 -0.64 15.93
C VAL A 96 6.90 0.87 15.96
N GLU A 97 6.71 1.51 17.10
CA GLU A 97 6.72 2.98 17.28
C GLU A 97 8.02 3.61 16.76
N LYS A 98 9.16 2.96 17.01
CA LYS A 98 10.47 3.45 16.54
C LYS A 98 10.60 3.35 15.02
N VAL A 99 9.99 2.32 14.41
CA VAL A 99 9.98 2.13 12.95
C VAL A 99 9.12 3.20 12.31
N ILE A 100 7.90 3.40 12.82
CA ILE A 100 6.99 4.46 12.37
C ILE A 100 7.63 5.83 12.52
N ALA A 101 8.30 6.12 13.63
CA ALA A 101 8.98 7.40 13.85
C ALA A 101 10.08 7.65 12.80
N ARG A 102 10.85 6.62 12.42
CA ARG A 102 11.87 6.72 11.36
C ARG A 102 11.23 6.96 9.99
N PHE A 103 10.15 6.26 9.68
CA PHE A 103 9.41 6.43 8.43
C PHE A 103 8.82 7.85 8.32
N LYS A 104 8.20 8.35 9.38
CA LYS A 104 7.74 9.75 9.46
C LYS A 104 8.86 10.77 9.27
N LEU A 105 10.03 10.50 9.85
CA LEU A 105 11.19 11.37 9.66
C LEU A 105 11.67 11.35 8.21
N PHE A 106 11.71 10.18 7.58
CA PHE A 106 12.06 10.04 6.17
C PHE A 106 11.07 10.80 5.27
N ILE A 107 9.75 10.65 5.47
CA ILE A 107 8.72 11.39 4.71
C ILE A 107 8.95 12.90 4.86
N ARG A 108 9.09 13.42 6.10
CA ARG A 108 9.32 14.85 6.35
C ARG A 108 10.58 15.35 5.68
N HIS A 109 11.66 14.57 5.73
CA HIS A 109 12.92 14.92 5.07
C HIS A 109 12.73 15.00 3.55
N SER A 110 12.07 14.03 2.95
CA SER A 110 11.76 14.00 1.52
C SER A 110 10.92 15.21 1.12
N GLN A 111 9.83 15.51 1.83
CA GLN A 111 8.98 16.66 1.58
C GLN A 111 9.70 18.01 1.68
N LYS A 112 10.72 18.10 2.53
CA LYS A 112 11.52 19.32 2.72
C LYS A 112 12.56 19.53 1.60
N HIS A 113 13.13 18.47 1.06
CA HIS A 113 14.32 18.54 0.20
C HIS A 113 14.09 18.15 -1.25
N LEU A 114 13.01 17.42 -1.56
CA LEU A 114 12.70 17.02 -2.92
C LEU A 114 11.69 17.96 -3.58
N PRO A 115 11.79 18.18 -4.91
CA PRO A 115 10.81 18.97 -5.65
C PRO A 115 9.39 18.39 -5.54
N ALA A 116 8.38 19.25 -5.41
CA ALA A 116 6.97 18.83 -5.34
C ALA A 116 6.56 17.94 -6.52
N LYS A 117 7.06 18.23 -7.72
CA LYS A 117 6.85 17.41 -8.92
C LYS A 117 7.35 15.98 -8.73
N TYR A 118 8.54 15.79 -8.15
CA TYR A 118 9.11 14.48 -7.91
C TYR A 118 8.36 13.71 -6.81
N LEU A 119 7.87 14.42 -5.78
CA LEU A 119 7.02 13.82 -4.74
C LEU A 119 5.68 13.33 -5.30
N LEU A 120 5.08 14.07 -6.24
CA LEU A 120 3.87 13.65 -6.94
C LEU A 120 4.13 12.44 -7.84
N ASP A 121 5.27 12.42 -8.53
CA ASP A 121 5.70 11.29 -9.37
C ASP A 121 5.93 10.02 -8.53
N MET A 122 6.57 10.16 -7.35
CA MET A 122 6.70 9.09 -6.38
C MET A 122 5.33 8.59 -5.87
N THR A 123 4.37 9.52 -5.66
CA THR A 123 2.99 9.13 -5.31
C THR A 123 2.36 8.30 -6.43
N ALA A 124 2.44 8.72 -7.68
CA ALA A 124 1.93 7.96 -8.82
C ALA A 124 2.59 6.56 -8.93
N ALA A 125 3.88 6.46 -8.60
CA ALA A 125 4.57 5.17 -8.56
C ALA A 125 4.08 4.27 -7.42
N PHE A 126 3.85 4.81 -6.23
CA PHE A 126 3.32 4.04 -5.09
C PHE A 126 1.87 3.61 -5.34
N GLU A 127 1.01 4.48 -5.86
CA GLU A 127 -0.36 4.17 -6.29
C GLU A 127 -0.40 3.03 -7.30
N HIS A 128 0.53 3.03 -8.25
CA HIS A 128 0.67 1.91 -9.18
C HIS A 128 1.03 0.61 -8.46
N ILE A 129 1.96 0.64 -7.51
CA ILE A 129 2.39 -0.54 -6.75
C ILE A 129 1.26 -1.07 -5.87
N THR A 130 0.52 -0.19 -5.17
CA THR A 130 -0.60 -0.60 -4.29
C THR A 130 -1.77 -1.13 -5.10
N ALA A 131 -2.09 -0.53 -6.25
CA ALA A 131 -3.11 -1.05 -7.16
C ALA A 131 -2.74 -2.44 -7.71
N VAL A 132 -1.48 -2.65 -8.12
CA VAL A 132 -1.00 -3.96 -8.59
C VAL A 132 -1.06 -5.00 -7.46
N LEU A 133 -0.73 -4.63 -6.23
CA LEU A 133 -0.91 -5.47 -5.04
C LEU A 133 -2.39 -5.80 -4.80
N GLY A 134 -3.27 -4.82 -4.93
CA GLY A 134 -4.72 -4.97 -4.80
C GLY A 134 -5.28 -5.92 -5.88
N GLU A 135 -4.92 -5.72 -7.15
CA GLU A 135 -5.30 -6.62 -8.26
C GLU A 135 -4.85 -8.06 -7.98
N GLY A 136 -3.59 -8.26 -7.57
CA GLY A 136 -3.07 -9.58 -7.25
C GLY A 136 -3.71 -10.22 -6.02
N ALA A 137 -4.12 -9.42 -5.04
CA ALA A 137 -4.85 -9.92 -3.88
C ALA A 137 -6.28 -10.37 -4.22
N MET A 138 -6.89 -9.75 -5.22
CA MET A 138 -8.23 -10.10 -5.73
C MET A 138 -8.20 -11.25 -6.75
N GLU A 139 -7.05 -11.54 -7.35
CA GLU A 139 -6.89 -12.60 -8.34
C GLU A 139 -7.34 -13.96 -7.78
N GLY A 140 -8.00 -14.78 -8.62
CA GLY A 140 -8.52 -16.08 -8.18
C GLY A 140 -9.58 -15.96 -7.06
N GLU A 141 -10.43 -14.92 -7.09
CA GLU A 141 -11.45 -14.65 -6.07
C GLU A 141 -10.87 -14.45 -4.66
N GLY A 142 -9.69 -13.88 -4.57
CA GLY A 142 -9.01 -13.62 -3.31
C GLY A 142 -8.37 -14.87 -2.70
N GLU A 143 -7.85 -15.78 -3.54
CA GLU A 143 -7.20 -17.03 -3.12
C GLU A 143 -6.13 -16.80 -2.03
N MET A 144 -5.42 -15.66 -2.09
CA MET A 144 -4.44 -15.29 -1.09
C MET A 144 -5.00 -15.13 0.32
N PHE A 145 -6.25 -14.70 0.44
CA PHE A 145 -6.96 -14.50 1.70
C PHE A 145 -8.01 -15.57 1.97
N LYS A 146 -8.02 -16.67 1.22
CA LYS A 146 -9.05 -17.72 1.31
C LYS A 146 -9.26 -18.24 2.73
N ASN A 147 -8.16 -18.48 3.43
CA ASN A 147 -8.17 -18.98 4.82
C ASN A 147 -7.82 -17.88 5.83
N ALA A 148 -7.87 -16.62 5.44
CA ALA A 148 -7.63 -15.50 6.34
C ALA A 148 -8.83 -15.26 7.26
N HIS A 149 -8.57 -14.60 8.39
CA HIS A 149 -9.64 -14.14 9.27
C HIS A 149 -10.64 -13.27 8.49
N PRO A 150 -11.97 -13.50 8.63
CA PRO A 150 -12.97 -12.86 7.77
C PRO A 150 -12.90 -11.32 7.76
N ALA A 151 -12.71 -10.68 8.91
CA ALA A 151 -12.61 -9.23 9.00
C ALA A 151 -11.35 -8.71 8.31
N MET A 152 -10.22 -9.41 8.44
CA MET A 152 -8.96 -9.04 7.79
C MET A 152 -9.03 -9.22 6.28
N ARG A 153 -9.63 -10.33 5.82
CA ARG A 153 -9.93 -10.52 4.40
C ARG A 153 -10.77 -9.38 3.85
N ALA A 154 -11.87 -9.05 4.52
CA ALA A 154 -12.77 -7.97 4.10
C ALA A 154 -12.05 -6.62 4.06
N MET A 155 -11.22 -6.31 5.05
CA MET A 155 -10.46 -5.06 5.15
C MET A 155 -9.45 -4.92 3.99
N PHE A 156 -8.60 -5.93 3.75
CA PHE A 156 -7.61 -5.85 2.68
C PHE A 156 -8.22 -5.92 1.28
N MET A 157 -9.33 -6.67 1.11
CA MET A 157 -10.07 -6.70 -0.16
C MET A 157 -10.74 -5.37 -0.47
N TRP A 158 -11.35 -4.72 0.54
CA TRP A 158 -11.92 -3.38 0.39
C TRP A 158 -10.85 -2.36 0.01
N HIS A 159 -9.72 -2.33 0.73
CA HIS A 159 -8.60 -1.46 0.43
C HIS A 159 -8.11 -1.69 -1.00
N GLY A 160 -7.82 -2.95 -1.38
CA GLY A 160 -7.35 -3.28 -2.73
C GLY A 160 -8.31 -2.87 -3.85
N VAL A 161 -9.63 -2.96 -3.62
CA VAL A 161 -10.64 -2.47 -4.60
C VAL A 161 -10.53 -0.96 -4.77
N GLU A 162 -10.43 -0.19 -3.68
CA GLU A 162 -10.33 1.27 -3.74
C GLU A 162 -8.99 1.72 -4.35
N GLU A 163 -7.87 1.01 -4.12
CA GLU A 163 -6.60 1.23 -4.80
C GLU A 163 -6.72 1.10 -6.33
N VAL A 164 -7.44 0.09 -6.80
CA VAL A 164 -7.68 -0.09 -8.24
C VAL A 164 -8.59 1.00 -8.80
N GLU A 165 -9.58 1.48 -8.04
CA GLU A 165 -10.49 2.54 -8.46
C GLU A 165 -9.76 3.87 -8.70
N HIS A 166 -8.80 4.23 -7.86
CA HIS A 166 -8.13 5.53 -7.90
C HIS A 166 -6.70 5.54 -8.47
N LYS A 167 -6.20 4.41 -8.93
CA LYS A 167 -4.81 4.20 -9.38
C LYS A 167 -4.27 5.20 -10.40
N THR A 168 -5.14 5.88 -11.16
CA THR A 168 -4.70 6.84 -12.18
C THR A 168 -4.69 8.29 -11.69
N VAL A 169 -5.31 8.60 -10.55
CA VAL A 169 -5.51 10.00 -10.12
C VAL A 169 -4.20 10.76 -9.98
N ALA A 170 -3.24 10.22 -9.23
CA ALA A 170 -1.94 10.86 -9.03
C ALA A 170 -1.17 10.99 -10.37
N PHE A 171 -1.26 9.98 -11.22
CA PHE A 171 -0.68 9.96 -12.56
C PHE A 171 -1.31 11.04 -13.46
N ASP A 172 -2.64 11.13 -13.51
CA ASP A 172 -3.35 12.11 -14.35
C ASP A 172 -3.04 13.55 -13.90
N VAL A 173 -2.92 13.78 -12.58
CA VAL A 173 -2.48 15.08 -12.05
C VAL A 173 -1.02 15.37 -12.42
N TYR A 174 -0.14 14.35 -12.36
CA TYR A 174 1.25 14.51 -12.76
C TYR A 174 1.39 14.91 -14.24
N GLU A 175 0.67 14.23 -15.13
CA GLU A 175 0.71 14.51 -16.58
C GLU A 175 0.09 15.88 -16.91
N THR A 176 -1.07 16.21 -16.33
CA THR A 176 -1.85 17.39 -16.74
C THR A 176 -1.44 18.68 -16.02
N ALA A 177 -1.05 18.60 -14.75
CA ALA A 177 -0.80 19.78 -13.91
C ALA A 177 0.68 19.98 -13.56
N ALA A 178 1.50 18.90 -13.52
CA ALA A 178 2.91 18.98 -13.19
C ALA A 178 3.85 18.90 -14.41
N GLY A 179 3.30 18.74 -15.61
CA GLY A 179 4.05 18.71 -16.88
C GLY A 179 4.84 17.43 -17.11
N GLY A 180 4.33 16.29 -16.64
CA GLY A 180 4.75 14.94 -16.95
C GLY A 180 6.25 14.67 -17.13
N GLY A 181 6.61 13.49 -17.59
CA GLY A 181 7.98 13.15 -17.98
C GLY A 181 8.28 11.65 -17.86
N TYR A 182 8.55 11.00 -18.97
CA TYR A 182 8.78 9.55 -19.00
C TYR A 182 9.95 9.10 -18.10
N PHE A 183 11.11 9.76 -18.21
CA PHE A 183 12.31 9.34 -17.48
C PHE A 183 12.17 9.51 -15.96
N THR A 184 11.55 10.61 -15.52
CA THR A 184 11.28 10.82 -14.09
C THR A 184 10.32 9.78 -13.57
N ARG A 185 9.26 9.47 -14.31
CA ARG A 185 8.27 8.44 -13.99
C ARG A 185 8.88 7.04 -13.90
N ALA A 186 9.66 6.64 -14.91
CA ALA A 186 10.35 5.34 -14.88
C ALA A 186 11.32 5.25 -13.69
N SER A 187 12.06 6.32 -13.39
CA SER A 187 12.96 6.37 -12.23
C SER A 187 12.19 6.31 -10.91
N ALA A 188 11.07 7.02 -10.80
CA ALA A 188 10.21 6.99 -9.60
C ALA A 188 9.65 5.60 -9.35
N LEU A 189 9.21 4.88 -10.39
CA LEU A 189 8.72 3.51 -10.24
C LEU A 189 9.82 2.55 -9.78
N ILE A 190 11.01 2.62 -10.37
CA ILE A 190 12.14 1.77 -9.97
C ILE A 190 12.53 2.07 -8.51
N ILE A 191 12.75 3.34 -8.19
CA ILE A 191 13.15 3.77 -6.84
C ILE A 191 12.04 3.46 -5.84
N GLY A 192 10.77 3.73 -6.18
CA GLY A 192 9.61 3.41 -5.35
C GLY A 192 9.50 1.92 -5.05
N THR A 193 9.67 1.07 -6.07
CA THR A 193 9.65 -0.39 -5.89
C THR A 193 10.76 -0.85 -4.95
N LEU A 194 11.99 -0.38 -5.12
CA LEU A 194 13.10 -0.72 -4.23
C LEU A 194 12.87 -0.21 -2.80
N LEU A 195 12.32 0.99 -2.66
CA LEU A 195 12.03 1.59 -1.37
C LEU A 195 10.93 0.82 -0.63
N VAL A 196 9.84 0.46 -1.29
CA VAL A 196 8.76 -0.37 -0.70
C VAL A 196 9.33 -1.70 -0.21
N HIS A 197 10.11 -2.40 -1.02
CA HIS A 197 10.73 -3.67 -0.62
C HIS A 197 11.67 -3.50 0.59
N ALA A 198 12.50 -2.45 0.60
CA ALA A 198 13.41 -2.18 1.71
C ALA A 198 12.66 -1.84 3.00
N VAL A 199 11.66 -0.96 2.91
CA VAL A 199 10.90 -0.50 4.08
C VAL A 199 10.01 -1.61 4.63
N VAL A 200 9.17 -2.22 3.79
CA VAL A 200 8.28 -3.33 4.19
C VAL A 200 9.09 -4.53 4.67
N GLY A 201 10.15 -4.90 3.93
CA GLY A 201 11.04 -6.02 4.30
C GLY A 201 11.74 -5.80 5.64
N SER A 202 12.17 -4.57 5.94
CA SER A 202 12.81 -4.25 7.23
C SER A 202 11.84 -4.40 8.41
N VAL A 203 10.57 -4.00 8.23
CA VAL A 203 9.54 -4.13 9.26
C VAL A 203 9.08 -5.57 9.39
N LEU A 204 8.86 -6.27 8.29
CA LEU A 204 8.59 -7.71 8.28
C LEU A 204 9.67 -8.45 9.08
N TRP A 205 10.94 -8.22 8.78
CA TRP A 205 12.04 -8.86 9.50
C TRP A 205 12.06 -8.50 10.99
N HIS A 206 11.75 -7.26 11.34
CA HIS A 206 11.64 -6.82 12.73
C HIS A 206 10.52 -7.58 13.46
N MET A 207 9.35 -7.72 12.86
CA MET A 207 8.22 -8.46 13.44
C MET A 207 8.53 -9.95 13.60
N LEU A 208 9.15 -10.58 12.60
CA LEU A 208 9.58 -11.98 12.70
C LEU A 208 10.59 -12.22 13.83
N LYS A 209 11.36 -11.20 14.21
CA LYS A 209 12.22 -11.24 15.41
C LYS A 209 11.39 -11.18 16.70
N ILE A 210 10.39 -10.31 16.77
CA ILE A 210 9.47 -10.25 17.92
C ILE A 210 8.81 -11.62 18.13
N ASP A 211 8.36 -12.25 17.04
CA ASP A 211 7.74 -13.59 17.05
C ASP A 211 8.74 -14.74 17.31
N LYS A 212 10.05 -14.44 17.48
CA LYS A 212 11.13 -15.43 17.71
C LYS A 212 11.25 -16.50 16.63
N LEU A 213 10.96 -16.15 15.37
CA LEU A 213 10.95 -17.09 14.24
C LEU A 213 12.32 -17.28 13.59
N GLN A 214 13.37 -16.57 14.03
CA GLN A 214 14.72 -16.67 13.46
C GLN A 214 15.31 -18.09 13.59
N GLY A 215 14.93 -18.85 14.62
CA GLY A 215 15.33 -20.24 14.84
C GLY A 215 14.48 -21.28 14.10
N GLN A 216 13.54 -20.85 13.24
CA GLN A 216 12.59 -21.71 12.54
C GLN A 216 12.74 -21.63 11.00
N PRO A 217 13.86 -22.13 10.44
CA PRO A 217 14.19 -21.91 9.02
C PRO A 217 13.15 -22.48 8.06
N LEU A 218 12.50 -23.60 8.40
CA LEU A 218 11.47 -24.21 7.57
C LEU A 218 10.19 -23.35 7.51
N VAL A 219 9.79 -22.72 8.62
CA VAL A 219 8.64 -21.80 8.67
C VAL A 219 8.94 -20.57 7.80
N LEU A 220 10.13 -19.99 7.97
CA LEU A 220 10.56 -18.86 7.17
C LEU A 220 10.63 -19.20 5.68
N ALA A 221 11.26 -20.33 5.32
CA ALA A 221 11.37 -20.77 3.94
C ALA A 221 10.01 -20.99 3.27
N LYS A 222 9.05 -21.62 3.97
CA LYS A 222 7.69 -21.83 3.48
C LYS A 222 6.97 -20.49 3.24
N GLY A 223 7.02 -19.58 4.20
CA GLY A 223 6.35 -18.29 4.09
C GLY A 223 6.98 -17.41 2.99
N PHE A 224 8.31 -17.31 2.93
CA PHE A 224 8.98 -16.60 1.84
C PHE A 224 8.75 -17.23 0.47
N TYR A 225 8.60 -18.54 0.38
CA TYR A 225 8.22 -19.21 -0.87
C TYR A 225 6.81 -18.82 -1.31
N ARG A 226 5.85 -18.61 -0.39
CA ARG A 226 4.51 -18.09 -0.71
C ARG A 226 4.55 -16.65 -1.22
N LEU A 227 5.52 -15.84 -0.78
CA LEU A 227 5.70 -14.47 -1.27
C LEU A 227 6.48 -14.40 -2.59
N TYR A 228 7.62 -15.08 -2.68
CA TYR A 228 8.62 -14.92 -3.76
C TYR A 228 8.88 -16.18 -4.59
N GLY A 229 8.24 -17.31 -4.32
CA GLY A 229 8.35 -18.52 -5.13
C GLY A 229 7.76 -18.32 -6.54
N PRO A 230 7.90 -19.28 -7.46
CA PRO A 230 7.43 -19.15 -8.86
C PRO A 230 5.95 -18.79 -9.03
N ARG A 231 5.12 -19.12 -8.04
CA ARG A 231 3.70 -18.77 -7.95
C ARG A 231 3.41 -17.88 -6.73
N GLY A 232 4.44 -17.26 -6.18
CA GLY A 232 4.32 -16.38 -5.02
C GLY A 232 3.63 -15.06 -5.38
N LEU A 233 3.06 -14.42 -4.36
CA LEU A 233 2.36 -13.15 -4.55
C LEU A 233 3.20 -12.15 -5.35
N ILE A 234 4.38 -11.81 -4.85
CA ILE A 234 5.22 -10.76 -5.44
C ILE A 234 5.68 -11.16 -6.85
N THR A 235 6.06 -12.43 -7.04
CA THR A 235 6.55 -12.91 -8.35
C THR A 235 5.47 -12.81 -9.44
N ARG A 236 4.20 -13.08 -9.10
CA ARG A 236 3.08 -12.94 -10.05
C ARG A 236 2.76 -11.49 -10.39
N LEU A 237 3.09 -10.55 -9.51
CA LEU A 237 2.83 -9.12 -9.73
C LEU A 237 3.84 -8.46 -10.67
N ILE A 238 5.04 -9.03 -10.83
CA ILE A 238 6.09 -8.45 -11.69
C ILE A 238 5.60 -8.19 -13.13
N PRO A 239 4.97 -9.14 -13.83
CA PRO A 239 4.46 -8.90 -15.18
C PRO A 239 3.40 -7.80 -15.21
N LEU A 240 2.48 -7.75 -14.23
CA LEU A 240 1.43 -6.75 -14.14
C LEU A 240 2.02 -5.35 -13.94
N SER A 241 3.05 -5.22 -13.10
CA SER A 241 3.74 -3.95 -12.87
C SER A 241 4.43 -3.39 -14.12
N LEU A 242 4.84 -4.26 -15.07
CA LEU A 242 5.53 -3.84 -16.28
C LEU A 242 4.60 -3.44 -17.44
N ILE A 243 3.32 -3.82 -17.38
CA ILE A 243 2.36 -3.51 -18.47
C ILE A 243 1.97 -2.02 -18.50
N HIS A 244 2.17 -1.31 -17.41
CA HIS A 244 1.72 0.08 -17.22
C HIS A 244 2.87 1.12 -17.19
N ILE A 245 4.09 0.73 -17.58
CA ILE A 245 5.22 1.66 -17.78
C ILE A 245 5.13 2.35 -19.17
#